data_8852ca1c96234597029e70bbac27a04f
#
_entry.id   8852ca1c96234597029e70bbac27a04f
#
_cell.length_a   1.000
_cell.length_b   1.000
_cell.length_c   1.000
_cell.angle_alpha   90.00
_cell.angle_beta   90.00
_cell.angle_gamma   90.00
#
_symmetry.space_group_name_H-M   'P 1'
#
loop_
_entity.id
_entity.type
_entity.pdbx_description
1 polymer ?
#
loop_
_entity_poly.entity_id
_entity_poly.type
_entity_poly.pdbx_seq_one_letter_code
_entity_poly.pdbx_strand_id
1 'polypeptide(L)'
;MSILICGSLAFDTIMTFEGRFAEQILPSQLHILNVSFLVPGMRREFGGCAGNIAYGLRQLGSEAVPLAMVGNDAQDYLARLRGLGVDTRFIGTTADNYTAQAMIMTDRDNNQITAFHPGAMMRSY
;
A
#
# COMPACT_ATOMS: atom_id res chain seq x y z
N MET A 1 -28.46 0.89 1.20
CA MET A 1 -27.80 0.54 2.47
C MET A 1 -26.33 0.95 2.39
N SER A 2 -25.87 1.70 3.35
CA SER A 2 -24.45 2.12 3.43
C SER A 2 -23.68 1.16 4.34
N ILE A 3 -22.47 0.78 3.90
CA ILE A 3 -21.61 -0.11 4.68
C ILE A 3 -20.38 0.68 5.13
N LEU A 4 -20.20 0.80 6.44
CA LEU A 4 -19.04 1.42 7.05
C LEU A 4 -17.91 0.39 7.13
N ILE A 5 -16.73 0.78 6.64
CA ILE A 5 -15.55 -0.11 6.58
C ILE A 5 -14.44 0.53 7.38
N CYS A 6 -14.09 -0.07 8.52
CA CYS A 6 -12.95 0.37 9.32
C CYS A 6 -11.71 -0.41 8.90
N GLY A 7 -10.69 0.28 8.45
CA GLY A 7 -9.46 -0.37 8.02
C GLY A 7 -8.48 0.60 7.36
N SER A 8 -7.46 0.03 6.75
CA SER A 8 -6.38 0.79 6.14
C SER A 8 -6.67 1.20 4.70
N LEU A 9 -6.13 2.35 4.34
CA LEU A 9 -5.82 2.74 2.97
C LEU A 9 -4.31 2.80 2.87
N ALA A 10 -3.75 2.17 1.85
CA ALA A 10 -2.31 2.06 1.71
C ALA A 10 -1.91 2.09 0.23
N PHE A 11 -0.65 2.41 -0.01
CA PHE A 11 -0.05 2.22 -1.33
C PHE A 11 0.84 0.98 -1.31
N ASP A 12 0.76 0.19 -2.37
CA ASP A 12 1.65 -0.93 -2.61
C ASP A 12 2.60 -0.56 -3.75
N THR A 13 3.88 -0.37 -3.43
CA THR A 13 4.92 -0.16 -4.43
C THR A 13 5.56 -1.52 -4.73
N ILE A 14 5.35 -2.01 -5.93
CA ILE A 14 5.80 -3.34 -6.36
C ILE A 14 6.95 -3.17 -7.33
N MET A 15 8.10 -3.73 -6.96
CA MET A 15 9.34 -3.66 -7.73
C MET A 15 9.76 -5.06 -8.13
N THR A 16 10.23 -5.21 -9.35
CA THR A 16 10.70 -6.49 -9.87
C THR A 16 12.20 -6.44 -10.08
N PHE A 17 12.92 -7.32 -9.39
CA PHE A 17 14.33 -7.58 -9.59
C PHE A 17 14.48 -8.75 -10.56
N GLU A 18 15.23 -8.58 -11.64
CA GLU A 18 15.35 -9.58 -12.70
C GLU A 18 16.37 -10.68 -12.40
N GLY A 19 17.02 -10.63 -11.26
CA GLY A 19 17.94 -11.66 -10.78
C GLY A 19 17.33 -12.49 -9.65
N ARG A 20 18.21 -13.07 -8.84
CA ARG A 20 17.87 -13.88 -7.66
C ARG A 20 18.49 -13.26 -6.43
N PHE A 21 17.71 -13.06 -5.39
CA PHE A 21 18.23 -12.54 -4.11
C PHE A 21 19.33 -13.41 -3.55
N ALA A 22 19.18 -14.72 -3.68
CA ALA A 22 20.17 -15.68 -3.18
C ALA A 22 21.57 -15.50 -3.79
N GLU A 23 21.66 -14.95 -5.00
CA GLU A 23 22.94 -14.68 -5.66
C GLU A 23 23.57 -13.34 -5.22
N GLN A 24 22.77 -12.44 -4.64
CA GLN A 24 23.21 -11.13 -4.19
C GLN A 24 23.54 -11.08 -2.71
N ILE A 25 22.92 -11.95 -1.91
CA ILE A 25 23.08 -11.99 -0.47
C ILE A 25 24.05 -13.13 -0.13
N LEU A 26 25.24 -12.78 0.39
CA LEU A 26 26.26 -13.76 0.73
C LEU A 26 26.03 -14.26 2.16
N PRO A 27 25.69 -15.56 2.37
CA PRO A 27 25.41 -16.07 3.72
C PRO A 27 26.56 -15.91 4.70
N SER A 28 27.80 -15.97 4.22
CA SER A 28 29.00 -15.78 5.06
C SER A 28 29.21 -14.36 5.57
N GLN A 29 28.46 -13.38 5.02
CA GLN A 29 28.59 -11.96 5.36
C GLN A 29 27.30 -11.34 5.87
N LEU A 30 26.40 -12.12 6.41
CA LEU A 30 25.12 -11.63 6.94
C LEU A 30 25.28 -10.69 8.13
N HIS A 31 26.40 -10.75 8.84
CA HIS A 31 26.72 -9.84 9.95
C HIS A 31 27.00 -8.40 9.49
N ILE A 32 27.35 -8.20 8.20
CA ILE A 32 27.54 -6.90 7.58
C ILE A 32 26.82 -6.94 6.24
N LEU A 33 25.52 -6.64 6.27
CA LEU A 33 24.69 -6.74 5.06
C LEU A 33 24.56 -5.35 4.44
N ASN A 34 25.12 -5.20 3.23
CA ASN A 34 24.94 -4.00 2.42
C ASN A 34 24.69 -4.46 0.98
N VAL A 35 23.44 -4.45 0.58
CA VAL A 35 23.01 -4.98 -0.72
C VAL A 35 22.19 -3.92 -1.45
N SER A 36 22.47 -3.75 -2.74
CA SER A 36 21.70 -2.89 -3.63
C SER A 36 21.12 -3.72 -4.76
N PHE A 37 19.84 -3.46 -5.07
CA PHE A 37 19.18 -4.12 -6.18
C PHE A 37 18.77 -3.08 -7.21
N LEU A 38 19.10 -3.33 -8.48
CA LEU A 38 18.55 -2.56 -9.58
C LEU A 38 17.21 -3.19 -9.98
N VAL A 39 16.14 -2.42 -9.87
CA VAL A 39 14.79 -2.87 -10.18
C VAL A 39 14.27 -2.08 -11.38
N PRO A 40 14.32 -2.64 -12.59
CA PRO A 40 13.91 -1.91 -13.79
C PRO A 40 12.41 -1.69 -13.88
N GLY A 41 11.62 -2.53 -13.20
CA GLY A 41 10.16 -2.41 -13.17
C GLY A 41 9.68 -1.95 -11.81
N MET A 42 8.81 -0.93 -11.80
CA MET A 42 8.14 -0.47 -10.59
C MET A 42 6.73 -0.03 -10.94
N ARG A 43 5.77 -0.44 -10.13
CA ARG A 43 4.41 0.05 -10.21
C ARG A 43 3.88 0.36 -8.82
N ARG A 44 2.95 1.30 -8.76
CA ARG A 44 2.28 1.69 -7.52
C ARG A 44 0.80 1.37 -7.64
N GLU A 45 0.29 0.59 -6.69
CA GLU A 45 -1.09 0.15 -6.65
C GLU A 45 -1.81 0.74 -5.44
N PHE A 46 -3.11 0.94 -5.57
CA PHE A 46 -3.96 1.32 -4.45
C PHE A 46 -4.32 0.09 -3.65
N GLY A 47 -3.96 0.07 -2.38
CA GLY A 47 -4.13 -1.08 -1.50
C GLY A 47 -4.74 -0.71 -0.16
N GLY A 48 -4.53 -1.58 0.81
CA GLY A 48 -5.14 -1.50 2.13
C GLY A 48 -6.49 -2.21 2.17
N CYS A 49 -6.81 -2.83 3.30
CA CYS A 49 -8.01 -3.66 3.39
C CYS A 49 -9.30 -2.86 3.20
N ALA A 50 -9.39 -1.65 3.78
CA ALA A 50 -10.60 -0.83 3.60
C ALA A 50 -10.77 -0.37 2.15
N GLY A 51 -9.67 0.00 1.48
CA GLY A 51 -9.72 0.39 0.08
C GLY A 51 -10.17 -0.74 -0.83
N ASN A 52 -9.63 -1.93 -0.61
CA ASN A 52 -9.99 -3.11 -1.41
C ASN A 52 -11.45 -3.54 -1.17
N ILE A 53 -11.92 -3.51 0.06
CA ILE A 53 -13.31 -3.82 0.39
C ILE A 53 -14.26 -2.77 -0.23
N ALA A 54 -13.91 -1.48 -0.12
CA ALA A 54 -14.72 -0.41 -0.71
C ALA A 54 -14.83 -0.57 -2.22
N TYR A 55 -13.73 -0.88 -2.88
CA TYR A 55 -13.74 -1.17 -4.32
C TYR A 55 -14.68 -2.34 -4.64
N GLY A 56 -14.55 -3.46 -3.93
CA GLY A 56 -15.41 -4.64 -4.14
C GLY A 56 -16.89 -4.34 -3.93
N LEU A 57 -17.23 -3.60 -2.88
CA LEU A 57 -18.62 -3.19 -2.62
C LEU A 57 -19.18 -2.35 -3.75
N ARG A 58 -18.41 -1.40 -4.28
CA ARG A 58 -18.85 -0.59 -5.41
C ARG A 58 -19.05 -1.43 -6.68
N GLN A 59 -18.18 -2.42 -6.91
CA GLN A 59 -18.36 -3.35 -8.04
C GLN A 59 -19.66 -4.16 -7.93
N LEU A 60 -20.10 -4.43 -6.70
CA LEU A 60 -21.36 -5.14 -6.43
C LEU A 60 -22.58 -4.21 -6.35
N GLY A 61 -22.40 -2.92 -6.59
CA GLY A 61 -23.50 -1.95 -6.58
C GLY A 61 -23.90 -1.47 -5.19
N SER A 62 -23.10 -1.73 -4.16
CA SER A 62 -23.36 -1.28 -2.79
C SER A 62 -22.68 0.04 -2.49
N GLU A 63 -23.21 0.79 -1.53
CA GLU A 63 -22.57 1.98 -0.99
C GLU A 63 -21.43 1.59 -0.05
N ALA A 64 -20.29 2.26 -0.18
CA ALA A 64 -19.12 2.02 0.64
C ALA A 64 -18.68 3.32 1.34
N VAL A 65 -18.46 3.24 2.65
CA VAL A 65 -18.07 4.37 3.49
C VAL A 65 -16.85 3.98 4.31
N PRO A 66 -15.63 4.19 3.81
CA PRO A 66 -14.42 3.89 4.58
C PRO A 66 -14.22 4.84 5.76
N LEU A 67 -13.83 4.28 6.90
CA LEU A 67 -13.32 5.00 8.06
C LEU A 67 -11.82 4.69 8.15
N ALA A 68 -10.98 5.65 7.79
CA ALA A 68 -9.55 5.44 7.65
C ALA A 68 -8.78 6.74 7.82
N MET A 69 -7.46 6.62 8.02
CA MET A 69 -6.55 7.76 8.06
C MET A 69 -5.52 7.64 6.94
N VAL A 70 -5.30 8.74 6.25
CA VAL A 70 -4.26 8.85 5.21
C VAL A 70 -3.33 10.00 5.52
N GLY A 71 -2.19 10.01 4.85
CA GLY A 71 -1.20 11.07 4.96
C GLY A 71 -1.43 12.19 3.94
N ASN A 72 -0.43 13.07 3.88
CA ASN A 72 -0.45 14.23 2.99
C ASN A 72 -0.19 13.91 1.51
N ASP A 73 0.03 12.66 1.19
CA ASP A 73 0.40 12.15 -0.14
C ASP A 73 -0.72 11.33 -0.81
N ALA A 74 -1.95 11.40 -0.29
CA ALA A 74 -3.05 10.51 -0.70
C ALA A 74 -4.04 11.14 -1.69
N GLN A 75 -3.73 12.28 -2.30
CA GLN A 75 -4.67 13.01 -3.15
C GLN A 75 -5.17 12.18 -4.33
N ASP A 76 -4.29 11.45 -4.98
CA ASP A 76 -4.64 10.58 -6.11
C ASP A 76 -5.49 9.39 -5.66
N TYR A 77 -5.23 8.84 -4.48
CA TYR A 77 -6.06 7.75 -3.92
C TYR A 77 -7.47 8.24 -3.61
N LEU A 78 -7.58 9.40 -2.96
CA LEU A 78 -8.88 9.99 -2.64
C LEU A 78 -9.67 10.31 -3.92
N ALA A 79 -9.00 10.84 -4.94
CA ALA A 79 -9.62 11.10 -6.24
C ALA A 79 -10.13 9.82 -6.89
N ARG A 80 -9.35 8.72 -6.82
CA ARG A 80 -9.79 7.43 -7.32
C ARG A 80 -11.04 6.92 -6.60
N LEU A 81 -11.04 6.98 -5.27
CA LEU A 81 -12.19 6.53 -4.48
C LEU A 81 -13.46 7.32 -4.82
N ARG A 82 -13.34 8.64 -4.94
CA ARG A 82 -14.46 9.51 -5.35
C ARG A 82 -14.94 9.17 -6.75
N GLY A 83 -14.01 8.90 -7.67
CA GLY A 83 -14.35 8.49 -9.03
C GLY A 83 -15.10 7.16 -9.09
N LEU A 84 -14.89 6.28 -8.13
CA LEU A 84 -15.62 5.02 -7.97
C LEU A 84 -16.99 5.19 -7.27
N GLY A 85 -17.30 6.39 -6.79
CA GLY A 85 -18.51 6.65 -6.03
C GLY A 85 -18.43 6.24 -4.56
N VAL A 86 -17.22 6.06 -4.02
CA VAL A 86 -17.00 5.80 -2.60
C VAL A 86 -17.18 7.08 -1.81
N ASP A 87 -17.87 7.01 -0.69
CA ASP A 87 -18.04 8.14 0.22
C ASP A 87 -16.76 8.32 1.07
N THR A 88 -16.07 9.42 0.85
CA THR A 88 -14.79 9.70 1.50
C THR A 88 -14.87 10.60 2.73
N ARG A 89 -16.09 10.93 3.21
CA ARG A 89 -16.27 11.91 4.31
C ARG A 89 -15.63 11.51 5.63
N PHE A 90 -15.42 10.21 5.86
CA PHE A 90 -14.79 9.68 7.07
C PHE A 90 -13.35 9.22 6.85
N ILE A 91 -12.72 9.69 5.79
CA ILE A 91 -11.29 9.51 5.60
C ILE A 91 -10.59 10.79 6.09
N GLY A 92 -9.91 10.66 7.24
CA GLY A 92 -9.13 11.75 7.81
C GLY A 92 -7.76 11.85 7.17
N THR A 93 -7.19 13.04 7.13
CA THR A 93 -5.86 13.31 6.58
C THR A 93 -4.96 13.88 7.66
N THR A 94 -3.75 13.35 7.81
CA THR A 94 -2.71 13.91 8.68
C THR A 94 -1.70 14.68 7.82
N ALA A 95 -1.28 15.86 8.30
CA ALA A 95 -0.31 16.68 7.58
C ALA A 95 1.15 16.23 7.82
N ASP A 96 1.40 15.48 8.88
CA ASP A 96 2.74 15.13 9.38
C ASP A 96 3.13 13.68 9.12
N ASN A 97 2.31 12.92 8.42
CA ASN A 97 2.60 11.53 8.08
C ASN A 97 2.43 11.27 6.59
N TYR A 98 3.10 10.23 6.11
CA TYR A 98 2.75 9.60 4.84
C TYR A 98 1.59 8.63 5.03
N THR A 99 0.86 8.35 3.98
CA THR A 99 -0.07 7.21 3.93
C THR A 99 0.70 5.90 4.11
N ALA A 100 0.05 4.90 4.69
CA ALA A 100 0.64 3.57 4.82
C ALA A 100 1.18 3.07 3.48
N GLN A 101 2.37 2.46 3.49
CA GLN A 101 3.04 2.00 2.28
C GLN A 101 3.67 0.64 2.51
N ALA A 102 3.45 -0.28 1.58
CA ALA A 102 4.20 -1.51 1.45
C ALA A 102 5.15 -1.38 0.26
N MET A 103 6.44 -1.56 0.50
CA MET A 103 7.46 -1.59 -0.54
C MET A 103 7.86 -3.04 -0.74
N ILE A 104 7.42 -3.60 -1.86
CA ILE A 104 7.50 -5.03 -2.13
C ILE A 104 8.44 -5.25 -3.30
N MET A 105 9.48 -6.04 -3.06
CA MET A 105 10.42 -6.42 -4.10
C MET A 105 10.39 -7.93 -4.30
N THR A 106 10.21 -8.35 -5.54
CA THR A 106 10.19 -9.77 -5.92
C THR A 106 11.36 -10.08 -6.83
N ASP A 107 11.86 -11.30 -6.74
CA ASP A 107 12.92 -11.78 -7.62
C ASP A 107 12.40 -12.80 -8.65
N ARG A 108 13.33 -13.37 -9.42
CA ARG A 108 13.02 -14.35 -10.47
C ARG A 108 12.41 -15.65 -9.92
N ASP A 109 12.73 -16.02 -8.68
CA ASP A 109 12.23 -17.22 -8.04
C ASP A 109 10.98 -16.97 -7.19
N ASN A 110 10.35 -15.81 -7.35
CA ASN A 110 9.19 -15.35 -6.58
C ASN A 110 9.47 -15.22 -5.07
N ASN A 111 10.73 -15.04 -4.68
CA ASN A 111 11.07 -14.61 -3.34
C ASN A 111 10.69 -13.14 -3.17
N GLN A 112 10.33 -12.76 -1.96
CA GLN A 112 9.82 -11.43 -1.69
C GLN A 112 10.50 -10.83 -0.47
N ILE A 113 10.94 -9.58 -0.63
CA ILE A 113 11.42 -8.75 0.47
C ILE A 113 10.45 -7.58 0.58
N THR A 114 9.87 -7.38 1.77
CA THR A 114 8.88 -6.32 1.99
C THR A 114 9.31 -5.43 3.12
N ALA A 115 9.30 -4.12 2.88
CA ALA A 115 9.37 -3.11 3.92
C ALA A 115 7.99 -2.46 4.04
N PHE A 116 7.44 -2.41 5.25
CA PHE A 116 6.13 -1.82 5.50
C PHE A 116 6.24 -0.62 6.42
N HIS A 117 5.74 0.52 5.95
CA HIS A 117 5.65 1.75 6.72
C HIS A 117 4.17 2.03 7.03
N PRO A 118 3.74 1.91 8.28
CA PRO A 118 2.32 2.08 8.62
C PRO A 118 1.84 3.54 8.50
N GLY A 119 2.71 4.51 8.74
CA GLY A 119 2.38 5.92 8.55
C GLY A 119 1.08 6.34 9.23
N ALA A 120 0.23 7.02 8.48
CA ALA A 120 -1.02 7.59 8.98
C ALA A 120 -2.01 6.53 9.52
N MET A 121 -1.90 5.26 9.11
CA MET A 121 -2.83 4.24 9.63
C MET A 121 -2.64 3.96 11.12
N MET A 122 -1.54 4.40 11.72
CA MET A 122 -1.31 4.32 13.16
C MET A 122 -2.07 5.40 13.96
N ARG A 123 -2.61 6.37 13.27
CA ARG A 123 -3.45 7.40 13.90
C ARG A 123 -4.87 6.91 14.00
N SER A 124 -5.54 7.27 15.08
CA SER A 124 -6.99 7.04 15.19
C SER A 124 -7.75 8.10 14.41
N TYR A 125 -8.85 7.69 13.86
CA TYR A 125 -9.79 8.61 13.23
C TYR A 125 -10.49 9.42 14.30
#